data_a383f0118896782c4843d352088fbe47
#
_entry.id   a383f0118896782c4843d352088fbe47
#
_cell.length_a   1.000
_cell.length_b   1.000
_cell.length_c   1.000
_cell.angle_alpha   90.00
_cell.angle_beta   90.00
_cell.angle_gamma   90.00
#
_symmetry.space_group_name_H-M   'P 1'
#
loop_
_entity.id
_entity.type
_entity.pdbx_description
1 polymer ?
#
loop_
_entity_poly.entity_id
_entity_poly.type
_entity_poly.pdbx_seq_one_letter_code
_entity_poly.pdbx_strand_id
1 'polypeptide(L)'
;MNYLVTGGSGFIGSHLVEHLLKNGHSVINIDNFDDFYDYKIKIENTLESVGKTNEFTFHNKSTDIQKLIFETSSKNYQLYYQDIRDKNGLEKIFQKHKIDFVI
;
A
#
# COMPACT_ATOMS: atom_id res chain seq x y z
N MET A 1 0.98 16.91 2.41
CA MET A 1 1.83 16.42 1.29
C MET A 1 1.40 15.02 0.88
N ASN A 2 1.49 14.72 -0.39
CA ASN A 2 1.15 13.41 -0.95
C ASN A 2 2.43 12.66 -1.30
N TYR A 3 2.62 11.52 -0.66
CA TYR A 3 3.79 10.67 -0.87
C TYR A 3 3.40 9.42 -1.63
N LEU A 4 4.16 9.08 -2.65
CA LEU A 4 4.07 7.76 -3.27
C LEU A 4 5.19 6.91 -2.69
N VAL A 5 4.82 5.81 -2.04
CA VAL A 5 5.77 4.89 -1.40
C VAL A 5 5.77 3.59 -2.18
N THR A 6 6.93 3.18 -2.69
CA THR A 6 7.09 1.88 -3.35
C THR A 6 7.46 0.84 -2.30
N GLY A 7 6.84 -0.33 -2.37
CA GLY A 7 7.07 -1.38 -1.39
C GLY A 7 6.53 -1.05 0.01
N GLY A 8 5.46 -0.26 0.08
CA GLY A 8 4.90 0.20 1.34
C GLY A 8 4.23 -0.87 2.20
N SER A 9 4.09 -2.10 1.67
CA SER A 9 3.59 -3.25 2.43
C SER A 9 4.72 -4.12 2.98
N GLY A 10 5.97 -3.81 2.67
CA GLY A 10 7.14 -4.46 3.24
C GLY A 10 7.40 -4.00 4.67
N PHE A 11 8.38 -4.63 5.32
CA PHE A 11 8.69 -4.32 6.72
C PHE A 11 9.10 -2.86 6.91
N ILE A 12 10.10 -2.39 6.14
CA ILE A 12 10.58 -1.02 6.25
C ILE A 12 9.54 -0.03 5.70
N GLY A 13 8.98 -0.34 4.53
CA GLY A 13 8.01 0.53 3.87
C GLY A 13 6.75 0.76 4.69
N SER A 14 6.25 -0.27 5.38
CA SER A 14 5.05 -0.14 6.19
C SER A 14 5.26 0.75 7.41
N HIS A 15 6.44 0.72 8.02
CA HIS A 15 6.79 1.64 9.10
C HIS A 15 6.85 3.09 8.60
N LEU A 16 7.38 3.30 7.39
CA LEU A 16 7.40 4.62 6.78
C LEU A 16 5.99 5.12 6.50
N VAL A 17 5.13 4.28 5.95
CA VAL A 17 3.72 4.61 5.69
C VAL A 17 3.03 5.04 6.99
N GLU A 18 3.19 4.25 8.05
CA GLU A 18 2.61 4.58 9.35
C GLU A 18 3.08 5.93 9.86
N HIS A 19 4.38 6.19 9.76
CA HIS A 19 4.96 7.47 10.18
C HIS A 19 4.38 8.65 9.40
N LEU A 20 4.29 8.53 8.07
CA LEU A 20 3.76 9.58 7.22
C LEU A 20 2.30 9.87 7.54
N LEU A 21 1.48 8.82 7.71
CA LEU A 21 0.06 8.99 8.05
C LEU A 21 -0.12 9.64 9.41
N LYS A 22 0.67 9.26 10.40
CA LYS A 22 0.62 9.87 11.74
C LYS A 22 0.99 11.35 11.73
N ASN A 23 1.79 11.78 10.77
CA ASN A 23 2.21 13.16 10.63
C ASN A 23 1.31 13.97 9.69
N GLY A 24 0.14 13.46 9.36
CA GLY A 24 -0.87 14.19 8.60
C GLY A 24 -0.67 14.18 7.09
N HIS A 25 0.23 13.34 6.58
CA HIS A 25 0.44 13.22 5.13
C HIS A 25 -0.50 12.18 4.52
N SER A 26 -0.68 12.27 3.21
CA SER A 26 -1.41 11.25 2.43
C SER A 26 -0.41 10.34 1.74
N VAL A 27 -0.73 9.07 1.65
CA VAL A 27 0.15 8.04 1.09
C VAL A 27 -0.54 7.28 -0.02
N ILE A 28 0.15 7.14 -1.14
CA ILE A 28 -0.19 6.21 -2.20
C ILE A 28 0.87 5.11 -2.12
N ASN A 29 0.43 3.90 -1.74
CA ASN A 29 1.31 2.75 -1.59
C ASN A 29 1.24 1.89 -2.85
N ILE A 30 2.38 1.62 -3.46
CA ILE A 30 2.50 0.70 -4.59
C ILE A 30 3.29 -0.50 -4.13
N ASP A 31 2.69 -1.68 -4.20
CA ASP A 31 3.35 -2.93 -3.84
C ASP A 31 2.90 -4.04 -4.77
N ASN A 32 3.81 -4.88 -5.21
CA ASN A 32 3.48 -6.00 -6.07
C ASN A 32 3.23 -7.30 -5.29
N PHE A 33 3.34 -7.26 -3.96
CA PHE A 33 3.14 -8.41 -3.09
C PHE A 33 3.89 -9.64 -3.60
N ASP A 34 5.16 -9.45 -3.99
CA ASP A 34 5.97 -10.55 -4.51
C ASP A 34 6.17 -11.64 -3.47
N ASP A 35 6.62 -12.80 -3.92
CA ASP A 35 6.74 -13.99 -3.08
C ASP A 35 8.09 -14.08 -2.36
N PHE A 36 8.84 -13.00 -2.26
CA PHE A 36 10.10 -12.97 -1.53
C PHE A 36 9.89 -13.41 -0.07
N TYR A 37 8.77 -13.02 0.51
CA TYR A 37 8.24 -13.61 1.73
C TYR A 37 6.71 -13.64 1.67
N ASP A 38 6.08 -14.36 2.61
CA ASP A 38 4.65 -14.64 2.58
C ASP A 38 3.82 -13.36 2.44
N TYR A 39 2.95 -13.31 1.43
CA TYR A 39 2.08 -12.15 1.19
C TYR A 39 1.18 -11.83 2.38
N LYS A 40 0.89 -12.82 3.22
CA LYS A 40 0.06 -12.62 4.44
C LYS A 40 0.75 -11.68 5.41
N ILE A 41 2.08 -11.75 5.51
CA ILE A 41 2.87 -10.83 6.32
C ILE A 41 2.73 -9.41 5.78
N LYS A 42 2.78 -9.24 4.47
CA LYS A 42 2.58 -7.93 3.83
C LYS A 42 1.19 -7.37 4.08
N ILE A 43 0.16 -8.21 4.07
CA ILE A 43 -1.20 -7.79 4.42
C ILE A 43 -1.26 -7.30 5.86
N GLU A 44 -0.68 -8.05 6.79
CA GLU A 44 -0.64 -7.65 8.20
C GLU A 44 0.12 -6.34 8.40
N ASN A 45 1.26 -6.17 7.73
CA ASN A 45 2.03 -4.92 7.75
C ASN A 45 1.19 -3.75 7.27
N THR A 46 0.43 -3.95 6.20
CA THR A 46 -0.41 -2.90 5.63
C THR A 46 -1.52 -2.49 6.59
N LEU A 47 -2.21 -3.47 7.16
CA LEU A 47 -3.28 -3.22 8.14
C LEU A 47 -2.74 -2.45 9.34
N GLU A 48 -1.61 -2.86 9.87
CA GLU A 48 -0.98 -2.19 10.99
C GLU A 48 -0.58 -0.75 10.65
N SER A 49 -0.04 -0.52 9.47
CA SER A 49 0.41 0.80 9.04
C SER A 49 -0.72 1.82 8.94
N VAL A 50 -1.94 1.37 8.63
CA VAL A 50 -3.12 2.24 8.56
C VAL A 50 -3.96 2.20 9.84
N GLY A 51 -3.47 1.55 10.88
CA GLY A 51 -4.15 1.50 12.18
C GLY A 51 -5.33 0.55 12.26
N LYS A 52 -5.41 -0.43 11.37
CA LYS A 52 -6.48 -1.42 11.34
C LYS A 52 -5.95 -2.76 11.82
N THR A 53 -6.31 -3.15 13.04
CA THR A 53 -5.83 -4.38 13.66
C THR A 53 -6.89 -5.48 13.69
N ASN A 54 -7.89 -5.39 12.83
CA ASN A 54 -8.97 -6.38 12.76
C ASN A 54 -8.46 -7.72 12.22
N GLU A 55 -9.13 -8.80 12.62
CA GLU A 55 -8.85 -10.10 12.05
C GLU A 55 -9.10 -10.09 10.54
N PHE A 56 -8.16 -10.61 9.81
CA PHE A 56 -8.26 -10.75 8.37
C PHE A 56 -8.37 -12.23 8.01
N THR A 57 -9.47 -12.60 7.36
CA THR A 57 -9.68 -13.98 6.93
C THR A 57 -9.04 -14.21 5.58
N PHE A 58 -8.03 -15.08 5.54
CA PHE A 58 -7.29 -15.37 4.32
C PHE A 58 -7.97 -16.45 3.50
N HIS A 59 -8.01 -16.27 2.18
CA HIS A 59 -8.50 -17.23 1.20
C HIS A 59 -7.42 -17.55 0.17
N ASN A 60 -7.22 -16.65 -0.79
CA ASN A 60 -6.15 -16.76 -1.77
C ASN A 60 -5.55 -15.37 -2.03
N LYS A 61 -4.35 -15.36 -2.59
CA LYS A 61 -3.56 -14.12 -2.75
C LYS A 61 -4.33 -13.01 -3.49
N SER A 62 -4.91 -13.32 -4.64
CA SER A 62 -5.60 -12.33 -5.46
C SER A 62 -6.80 -11.73 -4.74
N THR A 63 -7.66 -12.59 -4.19
CA THR A 63 -8.86 -12.15 -3.47
C THR A 63 -8.50 -11.36 -2.22
N ASP A 64 -7.50 -11.82 -1.48
CA ASP A 64 -7.07 -11.19 -0.24
C ASP A 64 -6.51 -9.78 -0.49
N ILE A 65 -5.72 -9.61 -1.56
CA ILE A 65 -5.18 -8.30 -1.92
C ILE A 65 -6.30 -7.35 -2.33
N GLN A 66 -7.28 -7.80 -3.11
CA GLN A 66 -8.41 -6.97 -3.49
C GLN A 66 -9.22 -6.52 -2.28
N LYS A 67 -9.45 -7.42 -1.34
CA LYS A 67 -10.13 -7.12 -0.10
C LYS A 67 -9.33 -6.09 0.73
N LEU A 68 -8.02 -6.26 0.79
CA LEU A 68 -7.14 -5.34 1.50
C LEU A 68 -7.22 -3.92 0.92
N ILE A 69 -7.18 -3.80 -0.41
CA ILE A 69 -7.30 -2.52 -1.10
C ILE A 69 -8.59 -1.83 -0.68
N PHE A 70 -9.70 -2.55 -0.71
CA PHE A 70 -11.01 -2.01 -0.34
C PHE A 70 -11.04 -1.58 1.13
N GLU A 71 -10.57 -2.43 2.04
CA GLU A 71 -10.66 -2.18 3.48
C GLU A 71 -9.73 -1.06 3.95
N THR A 72 -8.61 -0.84 3.27
CA THR A 72 -7.62 0.17 3.69
C THR A 72 -7.78 1.50 2.96
N SER A 73 -8.58 1.56 1.92
CA SER A 73 -8.80 2.79 1.16
C SER A 73 -9.44 3.87 2.02
N SER A 74 -8.84 5.05 2.05
CA SER A 74 -9.35 6.18 2.80
C SER A 74 -8.97 7.48 2.08
N LYS A 75 -9.40 8.61 2.65
CA LYS A 75 -9.04 9.92 2.13
C LYS A 75 -7.52 10.12 2.06
N ASN A 76 -6.79 9.52 3.01
CA ASN A 76 -5.35 9.73 3.14
C ASN A 76 -4.50 8.53 2.73
N TYR A 77 -5.12 7.42 2.31
CA TYR A 77 -4.38 6.22 1.96
C TYR A 77 -5.02 5.49 0.80
N GLN A 78 -4.20 5.10 -0.17
CA GLN A 78 -4.62 4.27 -1.30
C GLN A 78 -3.53 3.25 -1.60
N LEU A 79 -3.92 1.98 -1.65
CA LEU A 79 -3.04 0.88 -2.02
C LEU A 79 -3.28 0.49 -3.48
N TYR A 80 -2.20 0.32 -4.23
CA TYR A 80 -2.23 -0.24 -5.57
C TYR A 80 -1.42 -1.53 -5.63
N TYR A 81 -2.03 -2.58 -6.12
CA TYR A 81 -1.35 -3.83 -6.46
C TYR A 81 -0.71 -3.64 -7.82
N GLN A 82 0.54 -3.20 -7.83
CA GLN A 82 1.19 -2.71 -9.04
C GLN A 82 2.67 -3.03 -9.04
N ASP A 83 3.18 -3.52 -10.18
CA ASP A 83 4.61 -3.69 -10.40
C ASP A 83 5.20 -2.36 -10.86
N ILE A 84 6.28 -1.91 -10.22
CA ILE A 84 6.95 -0.66 -10.58
C ILE A 84 7.61 -0.71 -11.96
N ARG A 85 7.77 -1.90 -12.54
CA ARG A 85 8.29 -2.07 -13.91
C ARG A 85 7.22 -1.84 -14.98
N ASP A 86 5.95 -1.84 -14.59
CA ASP A 86 4.84 -1.59 -15.51
C ASP A 86 4.67 -0.08 -15.68
N LYS A 87 5.29 0.46 -16.71
CA LYS A 87 5.29 1.88 -17.00
C LYS A 87 3.88 2.44 -17.20
N ASN A 88 3.04 1.73 -17.94
CA ASN A 88 1.69 2.20 -18.24
C ASN A 88 0.83 2.26 -16.97
N GLY A 89 0.95 1.27 -16.11
CA GLY A 89 0.25 1.25 -14.83
C GLY A 89 0.69 2.40 -13.94
N LEU A 90 1.98 2.66 -13.87
CA LEU A 90 2.51 3.78 -13.08
C LEU A 90 2.04 5.13 -13.62
N GLU A 91 2.06 5.33 -14.93
CA GLU A 91 1.59 6.57 -15.54
C GLU A 91 0.15 6.88 -15.17
N LYS A 92 -0.72 5.87 -15.16
CA LYS A 92 -2.12 6.05 -14.75
C LYS A 92 -2.24 6.51 -13.31
N ILE A 93 -1.41 5.97 -12.42
CA ILE A 93 -1.39 6.38 -11.03
C ILE A 93 -0.94 7.83 -10.89
N PHE A 94 0.13 8.22 -11.58
CA PHE A 94 0.62 9.59 -11.56
C PHE A 94 -0.38 10.58 -12.15
N GLN A 95 -1.16 10.18 -13.14
CA GLN A 95 -2.21 11.03 -13.72
C GLN A 95 -3.40 11.23 -12.77
N LYS A 96 -3.70 10.21 -11.99
CA LYS A 96 -4.86 10.23 -11.09
C LYS A 96 -4.59 11.00 -9.79
N HIS A 97 -3.36 11.05 -9.35
CA HIS A 97 -2.97 11.63 -8.06
C HIS A 97 -1.96 12.75 -8.23
N LYS A 98 -2.09 13.78 -7.40
CA LYS A 98 -1.05 14.79 -7.26
C LYS A 98 -0.02 14.23 -6.29
N ILE A 99 1.17 13.91 -6.79
CA ILE A 99 2.25 13.33 -5.99
C ILE A 99 3.32 14.38 -5.77
N ASP A 100 3.64 14.66 -4.50
CA ASP A 100 4.66 15.62 -4.14
C ASP A 100 6.04 14.98 -4.00
N PHE A 101 6.10 13.75 -3.44
CA PHE A 101 7.34 13.02 -3.20
C PHE A 101 7.19 11.54 -3.54
N VAL A 102 8.27 10.93 -4.01
CA VAL A 102 8.35 9.48 -4.28
C VAL A 102 9.48 8.90 -3.43
N ILE A 103 9.16 7.82 -2.73
CA ILE A 103 10.14 7.11 -1.91
C ILE A 103 10.22 5.63 -2.33
#